data_10547002aeaeed00cfaaa0a538fcc4f8
#
_entry.id   10547002aeaeed00cfaaa0a538fcc4f8
#
_cell.length_a   1.000
_cell.length_b   1.000
_cell.length_c   1.000
_cell.angle_alpha   90.00
_cell.angle_beta   90.00
_cell.angle_gamma   90.00
#
_symmetry.space_group_name_H-M   'P 1'
#
loop_
_entity.id
_entity.type
_entity.pdbx_description
1 polymer ?
#
loop_
_entity_poly.entity_id
_entity_poly.type
_entity_poly.pdbx_seq_one_letter_code
_entity_poly.pdbx_strand_id
1 'polypeptide(L)'
;MRVYDCDVVHVANLAPYGAVPCSAIPCPGTHIDLNIAWLTPAQLTIMHQTESVGEAYDWVEWDLTCIQHQFDGSLDRLFGYAAIAGAFDNRGEGPFGLQRIPAENRQFVVKTQRQIQNMIYHRYCKEKVSLESWIHQLQSDRKLRDEVASGLRSDAVLPSAMPWKPAVLS
;
A
#
# COMPACT_ATOMS: atom_id res chain seq x y z
N MET A 1 3.51 0.08 17.52
CA MET A 1 4.39 1.25 17.31
C MET A 1 3.61 2.38 16.68
N ARG A 2 4.00 3.61 16.94
CA ARG A 2 3.49 4.80 16.26
C ARG A 2 4.51 5.28 15.24
N VAL A 3 4.05 5.62 14.04
CA VAL A 3 4.87 6.18 12.96
C VAL A 3 4.37 7.58 12.67
N TYR A 4 5.26 8.56 12.78
CA TYR A 4 4.98 9.97 12.54
C TYR A 4 5.20 10.35 11.08
N ASP A 5 4.56 11.43 10.65
CA ASP A 5 4.63 11.99 9.29
C ASP A 5 4.33 10.97 8.19
N CYS A 6 3.39 10.07 8.49
CA CYS A 6 3.04 8.94 7.64
C CYS A 6 1.54 8.65 7.66
N ASP A 7 0.98 8.22 6.54
CA ASP A 7 -0.34 7.61 6.43
C ASP A 7 -0.27 6.32 5.60
N VAL A 8 -1.26 5.46 5.72
CA VAL A 8 -1.42 4.28 4.86
C VAL A 8 -2.53 4.53 3.87
N VAL A 9 -2.20 4.41 2.58
CA VAL A 9 -3.11 4.68 1.47
C VAL A 9 -3.27 3.47 0.55
N HIS A 10 -4.32 3.49 -0.25
CA HIS A 10 -4.52 2.53 -1.33
C HIS A 10 -3.51 2.79 -2.45
N VAL A 11 -2.94 1.72 -3.00
CA VAL A 11 -1.89 1.74 -4.04
C VAL A 11 -2.51 1.66 -5.43
N ALA A 12 -1.87 2.27 -6.41
CA ALA A 12 -2.26 2.22 -7.81
C ALA A 12 -1.91 0.86 -8.47
N ASN A 13 -2.39 -0.22 -7.88
CA ASN A 13 -2.17 -1.59 -8.34
C ASN A 13 -3.34 -2.51 -7.96
N LEU A 14 -3.35 -3.71 -8.53
CA LEU A 14 -4.32 -4.78 -8.23
C LEU A 14 -3.59 -6.06 -7.85
N ALA A 15 -3.93 -6.60 -6.70
CA ALA A 15 -3.46 -7.91 -6.27
C ALA A 15 -4.14 -9.04 -7.10
N PRO A 16 -3.52 -10.24 -7.19
CA PRO A 16 -4.08 -11.38 -7.93
C PRO A 16 -5.51 -11.77 -7.49
N TYR A 17 -5.86 -11.50 -6.25
CA TYR A 17 -7.20 -11.77 -5.69
C TYR A 17 -8.18 -10.59 -5.83
N GLY A 18 -7.88 -9.59 -6.69
CA GLY A 18 -8.79 -8.48 -7.02
C GLY A 18 -8.87 -7.37 -5.97
N ALA A 19 -8.04 -7.41 -4.92
CA ALA A 19 -7.94 -6.33 -3.96
C ALA A 19 -6.98 -5.23 -4.43
N VAL A 20 -7.19 -4.01 -3.93
CA VAL A 20 -6.26 -2.90 -4.09
C VAL A 20 -5.28 -2.93 -2.91
N PRO A 21 -3.98 -3.11 -3.16
CA PRO A 21 -2.98 -3.12 -2.09
C PRO A 21 -2.91 -1.80 -1.36
N CYS A 22 -2.19 -1.78 -0.22
CA CYS A 22 -1.98 -0.58 0.57
C CYS A 22 -0.50 -0.42 0.85
N SER A 23 -0.07 0.83 1.02
CA SER A 23 1.30 1.16 1.39
C SER A 23 1.32 2.41 2.27
N ALA A 24 2.34 2.50 3.10
CA ALA A 24 2.67 3.73 3.78
C ALA A 24 3.17 4.78 2.78
N ILE A 25 2.82 6.03 3.01
CA ILE A 25 3.38 7.18 2.28
C ILE A 25 3.64 8.34 3.24
N PRO A 26 4.57 9.25 2.92
CA PRO A 26 4.77 10.47 3.69
C PRO A 26 3.49 11.31 3.77
N CYS A 27 3.16 11.75 4.97
CA CYS A 27 2.03 12.62 5.25
C CYS A 27 2.35 13.49 6.47
N PRO A 28 3.01 14.64 6.29
CA PRO A 28 3.47 15.48 7.39
C PRO A 28 2.34 15.84 8.37
N GLY A 29 2.60 15.69 9.67
CA GLY A 29 1.64 15.95 10.74
C GLY A 29 0.61 14.84 10.99
N THR A 30 0.49 13.85 10.10
CA THR A 30 -0.30 12.63 10.34
C THR A 30 0.55 11.59 11.06
N HIS A 31 -0.06 10.80 11.94
CA HIS A 31 0.61 9.62 12.50
C HIS A 31 -0.33 8.42 12.55
N ILE A 32 0.25 7.26 12.42
CA ILE A 32 -0.45 5.98 12.36
C ILE A 32 0.09 5.00 13.40
N ASP A 33 -0.76 4.12 13.87
CA ASP A 33 -0.37 3.02 14.75
C ASP A 33 -0.29 1.71 13.95
N LEU A 34 0.88 1.08 13.95
CA LEU A 34 1.15 -0.18 13.26
C LEU A 34 1.65 -1.25 14.23
N ASN A 35 1.45 -2.51 13.85
CA ASN A 35 2.05 -3.65 14.53
C ASN A 35 3.45 -3.93 13.99
N ILE A 36 4.36 -4.35 14.88
CA ILE A 36 5.68 -4.86 14.52
C ILE A 36 5.66 -6.39 14.69
N ALA A 37 6.31 -7.10 13.79
CA ALA A 37 6.55 -8.52 13.89
C ALA A 37 8.06 -8.80 13.90
N TRP A 38 8.49 -9.69 14.80
CA TRP A 38 9.84 -10.23 14.82
C TRP A 38 9.86 -11.49 13.96
N LEU A 39 10.66 -11.48 12.90
CA LEU A 39 10.72 -12.57 11.93
C LEU A 39 12.09 -13.25 11.96
N THR A 40 12.09 -14.58 11.88
CA THR A 40 13.30 -15.33 11.57
C THR A 40 13.69 -15.13 10.10
N PRO A 41 14.95 -15.37 9.70
CA PRO A 41 15.36 -15.28 8.29
C PRO A 41 14.49 -16.12 7.34
N ALA A 42 14.08 -17.32 7.77
CA ALA A 42 13.20 -18.19 6.98
C ALA A 42 11.80 -17.57 6.79
N GLN A 43 11.21 -17.00 7.84
CA GLN A 43 9.93 -16.29 7.74
C GLN A 43 10.04 -15.05 6.86
N LEU A 44 11.14 -14.29 6.95
CA LEU A 44 11.39 -13.13 6.12
C LEU A 44 11.47 -13.51 4.63
N THR A 45 12.14 -14.63 4.29
CA THR A 45 12.17 -15.14 2.93
C THR A 45 10.77 -15.43 2.38
N ILE A 46 9.89 -16.04 3.18
CA ILE A 46 8.50 -16.29 2.80
C ILE A 46 7.75 -14.96 2.61
N MET A 47 7.94 -14.00 3.51
CA MET A 47 7.32 -12.68 3.38
C MET A 47 7.74 -11.96 2.10
N HIS A 48 9.04 -11.97 1.74
CA HIS A 48 9.52 -11.37 0.49
C HIS A 48 8.85 -11.97 -0.75
N GLN A 49 8.65 -13.29 -0.77
CA GLN A 49 7.93 -13.96 -1.85
C GLN A 49 6.45 -13.55 -1.89
N THR A 50 5.80 -13.49 -0.72
CA THR A 50 4.39 -13.11 -0.61
C THR A 50 4.14 -11.68 -1.05
N GLU A 51 5.04 -10.75 -0.70
CA GLU A 51 4.94 -9.33 -1.06
C GLU A 51 5.46 -9.04 -2.47
N SER A 52 5.98 -10.05 -3.18
CA SER A 52 6.55 -9.88 -4.54
C SER A 52 7.58 -8.74 -4.58
N VAL A 53 8.59 -8.83 -3.70
CA VAL A 53 9.64 -7.82 -3.58
C VAL A 53 10.38 -7.65 -4.90
N GLY A 54 10.55 -6.40 -5.32
CA GLY A 54 11.14 -6.03 -6.62
C GLY A 54 10.13 -5.93 -7.77
N GLU A 55 8.88 -6.42 -7.59
CA GLU A 55 7.81 -6.30 -8.59
C GLU A 55 6.65 -5.42 -8.09
N ALA A 56 6.14 -5.69 -6.90
CA ALA A 56 5.02 -4.95 -6.29
C ALA A 56 5.46 -4.01 -5.18
N TYR A 57 6.45 -4.43 -4.42
CA TYR A 57 6.98 -3.68 -3.29
C TYR A 57 8.50 -3.66 -3.29
N ASP A 58 9.07 -2.54 -2.81
CA ASP A 58 10.46 -2.43 -2.41
C ASP A 58 10.62 -2.83 -0.94
N TRP A 59 11.74 -3.50 -0.63
CA TRP A 59 12.19 -3.72 0.73
C TRP A 59 12.92 -2.47 1.22
N VAL A 60 12.45 -1.90 2.33
CA VAL A 60 12.91 -0.60 2.82
C VAL A 60 13.29 -0.64 4.30
N GLU A 61 14.26 0.16 4.69
CA GLU A 61 14.64 0.41 6.07
C GLU A 61 14.07 1.76 6.51
N TRP A 62 13.27 1.75 7.58
CA TRP A 62 12.64 2.94 8.12
C TRP A 62 13.62 3.81 8.89
N ASP A 63 13.43 5.12 8.80
CA ASP A 63 14.08 6.08 9.67
C ASP A 63 13.47 6.00 11.08
N LEU A 64 14.26 5.54 12.05
CA LEU A 64 13.79 5.35 13.42
C LEU A 64 13.44 6.66 14.12
N THR A 65 13.88 7.81 13.61
CA THR A 65 13.51 9.14 14.15
C THR A 65 12.02 9.44 14.00
N CYS A 66 11.35 8.79 13.03
CA CYS A 66 9.91 8.89 12.81
C CYS A 66 9.10 7.87 13.62
N ILE A 67 9.72 7.10 14.54
CA ILE A 67 9.07 5.94 15.17
C ILE A 67 9.09 6.04 16.68
N GLN A 68 7.93 5.82 17.28
CA GLN A 68 7.78 5.61 18.73
C GLN A 68 7.26 4.19 18.99
N HIS A 69 7.92 3.46 19.88
CA HIS A 69 7.51 2.12 20.30
C HIS A 69 7.35 2.02 21.81
N GLN A 70 6.60 0.99 22.26
CA GLN A 70 6.27 0.76 23.67
C GLN A 70 6.80 -0.60 24.19
N PHE A 71 7.65 -1.29 23.43
CA PHE A 71 8.25 -2.53 23.90
C PHE A 71 9.55 -2.26 24.66
N ASP A 72 9.89 -3.14 25.61
CA ASP A 72 11.14 -3.09 26.35
C ASP A 72 12.32 -3.44 25.45
N GLY A 73 13.34 -2.60 25.44
CA GLY A 73 14.56 -2.79 24.64
C GLY A 73 14.78 -1.72 23.57
N SER A 74 15.94 -1.79 22.93
CA SER A 74 16.29 -0.91 21.82
C SER A 74 15.73 -1.48 20.49
N LEU A 75 15.39 -0.59 19.60
CA LEU A 75 15.10 -0.88 18.19
C LEU A 75 16.26 -0.33 17.37
N ASP A 76 17.13 -1.18 16.87
CA ASP A 76 18.31 -0.76 16.13
C ASP A 76 18.00 -0.57 14.64
N ARG A 77 17.09 -1.38 14.09
CA ARG A 77 16.66 -1.32 12.69
C ARG A 77 15.20 -1.77 12.55
N LEU A 78 14.48 -1.12 11.67
CA LEU A 78 13.12 -1.52 11.29
C LEU A 78 13.00 -1.58 9.78
N PHE A 79 12.36 -2.62 9.31
CA PHE A 79 12.14 -2.84 7.89
C PHE A 79 10.66 -2.92 7.56
N GLY A 80 10.33 -2.71 6.29
CA GLY A 80 8.97 -2.85 5.79
C GLY A 80 8.93 -2.94 4.28
N TYR A 81 7.72 -2.89 3.76
CA TYR A 81 7.44 -2.95 2.33
C TYR A 81 6.81 -1.64 1.90
N ALA A 82 7.37 -1.02 0.87
CA ALA A 82 6.86 0.18 0.25
C ALA A 82 6.44 -0.11 -1.20
N ALA A 83 5.21 0.22 -1.57
CA ALA A 83 4.71 -0.08 -2.90
C ALA A 83 5.42 0.73 -3.98
N ILE A 84 5.84 0.05 -5.05
CA ILE A 84 6.52 0.65 -6.21
C ILE A 84 5.55 1.50 -7.04
N ALA A 85 4.28 1.09 -7.12
CA ALA A 85 3.29 1.69 -8.00
C ALA A 85 2.78 3.09 -7.57
N GLY A 86 3.14 3.56 -6.38
CA GLY A 86 2.61 4.82 -5.84
C GLY A 86 1.17 4.74 -5.32
N ALA A 87 0.65 5.86 -4.84
CA ALA A 87 -0.71 5.95 -4.30
C ALA A 87 -1.76 6.02 -5.42
N PHE A 88 -2.90 5.35 -5.18
CA PHE A 88 -4.04 5.45 -6.10
C PHE A 88 -4.63 6.85 -6.08
N ASP A 89 -4.75 7.42 -7.27
CA ASP A 89 -5.47 8.67 -7.54
C ASP A 89 -6.64 8.43 -8.48
N ASN A 90 -7.78 9.01 -8.18
CA ASN A 90 -8.95 8.97 -9.05
C ASN A 90 -9.14 10.33 -9.71
N ARG A 91 -8.34 10.65 -10.72
CA ARG A 91 -8.43 11.90 -11.49
C ARG A 91 -8.26 13.15 -10.64
N GLY A 92 -7.31 13.16 -9.71
CA GLY A 92 -7.02 14.27 -8.83
C GLY A 92 -7.82 14.27 -7.51
N GLU A 93 -8.60 13.22 -7.22
CA GLU A 93 -9.35 13.10 -5.97
C GLU A 93 -8.59 12.38 -4.85
N GLY A 94 -7.47 11.71 -5.15
CA GLY A 94 -6.63 10.95 -4.22
C GLY A 94 -5.41 11.73 -3.70
N PRO A 95 -4.54 11.11 -2.91
CA PRO A 95 -4.61 9.74 -2.38
C PRO A 95 -5.75 9.47 -1.41
N PHE A 96 -6.11 8.19 -1.24
CA PHE A 96 -7.16 7.76 -0.31
C PHE A 96 -6.59 6.94 0.84
N GLY A 97 -6.81 7.42 2.07
CA GLY A 97 -6.40 6.73 3.29
C GLY A 97 -7.13 5.40 3.51
N LEU A 98 -6.45 4.41 4.07
CA LEU A 98 -7.04 3.12 4.42
C LEU A 98 -7.83 3.22 5.72
N GLN A 99 -9.12 2.89 5.68
CA GLN A 99 -10.02 3.00 6.83
C GLN A 99 -9.59 2.17 8.05
N ARG A 100 -9.01 0.98 7.82
CA ARG A 100 -8.68 0.03 8.89
C ARG A 100 -7.44 0.40 9.71
N ILE A 101 -6.64 1.35 9.25
CA ILE A 101 -5.46 1.80 9.98
C ILE A 101 -5.85 3.02 10.83
N PRO A 102 -5.74 2.93 12.16
CA PRO A 102 -5.91 4.08 13.02
C PRO A 102 -4.87 5.15 12.69
N ALA A 103 -5.35 6.37 12.49
CA ALA A 103 -4.48 7.51 12.22
C ALA A 103 -5.05 8.77 12.89
N GLU A 104 -4.16 9.61 13.41
CA GLU A 104 -4.49 10.91 13.94
C GLU A 104 -4.02 12.02 12.97
N ASN A 105 -4.78 13.12 12.91
CA ASN A 105 -4.53 14.25 12.01
C ASN A 105 -4.45 13.87 10.53
N ARG A 106 -5.24 12.86 10.11
CA ARG A 106 -5.24 12.36 8.73
C ARG A 106 -5.67 13.46 7.76
N GLN A 107 -4.90 13.61 6.69
CA GLN A 107 -5.13 14.59 5.64
C GLN A 107 -5.88 14.01 4.44
N PHE A 108 -5.77 12.69 4.21
CA PHE A 108 -6.40 12.04 3.08
C PHE A 108 -7.83 11.58 3.40
N VAL A 109 -8.71 11.69 2.41
CA VAL A 109 -10.07 11.14 2.50
C VAL A 109 -9.99 9.63 2.67
N VAL A 110 -10.70 9.12 3.68
CA VAL A 110 -10.69 7.69 4.01
C VAL A 110 -11.66 6.93 3.13
N LYS A 111 -11.21 5.81 2.57
CA LYS A 111 -12.04 4.89 1.79
C LYS A 111 -11.87 3.45 2.27
N THR A 112 -12.95 2.69 2.15
CA THR A 112 -12.90 1.23 2.28
C THR A 112 -12.34 0.60 1.01
N GLN A 113 -11.83 -0.62 1.11
CA GLN A 113 -11.46 -1.45 -0.04
C GLN A 113 -12.58 -1.51 -1.09
N ARG A 114 -13.82 -1.70 -0.65
CA ARG A 114 -14.99 -1.80 -1.52
C ARG A 114 -15.28 -0.49 -2.26
N GLN A 115 -15.11 0.64 -1.61
CA GLN A 115 -15.28 1.96 -2.26
C GLN A 115 -14.23 2.17 -3.35
N ILE A 116 -12.97 1.83 -3.09
CA ILE A 116 -11.91 1.93 -4.09
C ILE A 116 -12.17 0.96 -5.27
N GLN A 117 -12.52 -0.30 -5.00
CA GLN A 117 -12.88 -1.25 -6.05
C GLN A 117 -14.04 -0.73 -6.91
N ASN A 118 -15.04 -0.09 -6.30
CA ASN A 118 -16.17 0.50 -7.04
C ASN A 118 -15.73 1.68 -7.91
N MET A 119 -14.83 2.54 -7.44
CA MET A 119 -14.26 3.63 -8.25
C MET A 119 -13.51 3.09 -9.48
N ILE A 120 -12.69 2.06 -9.28
CA ILE A 120 -11.93 1.40 -10.36
C ILE A 120 -12.89 0.72 -11.34
N TYR A 121 -13.91 0.00 -10.82
CA TYR A 121 -14.95 -0.61 -11.64
C TYR A 121 -15.64 0.38 -12.56
N HIS A 122 -16.13 1.50 -12.05
CA HIS A 122 -16.78 2.52 -12.87
C HIS A 122 -15.87 3.15 -13.92
N ARG A 123 -14.58 3.11 -13.70
CA ARG A 123 -13.60 3.68 -14.62
C ARG A 123 -13.15 2.70 -15.71
N TYR A 124 -12.98 1.43 -15.40
CA TYR A 124 -12.34 0.46 -16.27
C TYR A 124 -13.25 -0.66 -16.76
N CYS A 125 -14.35 -0.96 -16.07
CA CYS A 125 -15.31 -1.96 -16.55
C CYS A 125 -16.14 -1.40 -17.70
N LYS A 126 -15.98 -2.00 -18.88
CA LYS A 126 -16.73 -1.64 -20.09
C LYS A 126 -17.97 -2.51 -20.31
N GLU A 127 -18.09 -3.59 -19.56
CA GLU A 127 -19.16 -4.56 -19.68
C GLU A 127 -20.30 -4.26 -18.72
N LYS A 128 -21.51 -4.74 -19.09
CA LYS A 128 -22.68 -4.64 -18.19
C LYS A 128 -22.73 -5.83 -17.23
N VAL A 129 -21.76 -5.93 -16.35
CA VAL A 129 -21.67 -6.97 -15.31
C VAL A 129 -21.71 -6.33 -13.92
N SER A 130 -21.94 -7.12 -12.86
CA SER A 130 -21.86 -6.60 -11.50
C SER A 130 -20.40 -6.38 -11.08
N LEU A 131 -20.19 -5.56 -10.04
CA LEU A 131 -18.86 -5.36 -9.46
C LEU A 131 -18.24 -6.69 -8.99
N GLU A 132 -19.04 -7.58 -8.39
CA GLU A 132 -18.60 -8.91 -7.96
C GLU A 132 -18.13 -9.77 -9.14
N SER A 133 -18.90 -9.82 -10.21
CA SER A 133 -18.54 -10.56 -11.43
C SER A 133 -17.28 -10.00 -12.05
N TRP A 134 -17.14 -8.68 -12.08
CA TRP A 134 -15.93 -8.03 -12.61
C TRP A 134 -14.69 -8.30 -11.73
N ILE A 135 -14.82 -8.31 -10.39
CA ILE A 135 -13.73 -8.72 -9.52
C ILE A 135 -13.31 -10.16 -9.77
N HIS A 136 -14.26 -11.08 -10.00
CA HIS A 136 -13.96 -12.46 -10.39
C HIS A 136 -13.24 -12.55 -11.73
N GLN A 137 -13.61 -11.72 -12.72
CA GLN A 137 -12.85 -11.61 -13.96
C GLN A 137 -11.42 -11.15 -13.73
N LEU A 138 -11.19 -10.12 -12.90
CA LEU A 138 -9.83 -9.67 -12.54
C LEU A 138 -9.00 -10.76 -11.84
N GLN A 139 -9.64 -11.63 -11.05
CA GLN A 139 -8.95 -12.75 -10.40
C GLN A 139 -8.51 -13.83 -11.40
N SER A 140 -9.36 -14.14 -12.37
CA SER A 140 -9.16 -15.23 -13.34
C SER A 140 -8.41 -14.79 -14.60
N ASP A 141 -8.53 -13.53 -15.02
CA ASP A 141 -7.91 -12.98 -16.22
C ASP A 141 -6.74 -12.04 -15.85
N ARG A 142 -5.53 -12.60 -15.92
CA ARG A 142 -4.29 -11.85 -15.68
C ARG A 142 -4.12 -10.68 -16.64
N LYS A 143 -4.44 -10.86 -17.92
CA LYS A 143 -4.27 -9.80 -18.92
C LYS A 143 -5.15 -8.60 -18.61
N LEU A 144 -6.43 -8.84 -18.32
CA LEU A 144 -7.37 -7.79 -17.92
C LEU A 144 -6.87 -7.07 -16.65
N ARG A 145 -6.42 -7.82 -15.66
CA ARG A 145 -5.88 -7.25 -14.42
C ARG A 145 -4.66 -6.37 -14.68
N ASP A 146 -3.72 -6.83 -15.51
CA ASP A 146 -2.50 -6.09 -15.84
C ASP A 146 -2.81 -4.81 -16.65
N GLU A 147 -3.80 -4.84 -17.55
CA GLU A 147 -4.28 -3.67 -18.27
C GLU A 147 -4.88 -2.62 -17.32
N VAL A 148 -5.74 -3.02 -16.40
CA VAL A 148 -6.33 -2.14 -15.39
C VAL A 148 -5.24 -1.57 -14.48
N ALA A 149 -4.33 -2.40 -13.96
CA ALA A 149 -3.23 -1.96 -13.11
C ALA A 149 -2.29 -0.98 -13.83
N SER A 150 -2.03 -1.17 -15.12
CA SER A 150 -1.26 -0.23 -15.93
C SER A 150 -1.95 1.13 -16.03
N GLY A 151 -3.28 1.14 -16.23
CA GLY A 151 -4.06 2.37 -16.24
C GLY A 151 -4.06 3.09 -14.90
N LEU A 152 -4.11 2.35 -13.78
CA LEU A 152 -4.02 2.92 -12.44
C LEU A 152 -2.65 3.59 -12.21
N ARG A 153 -1.55 2.92 -12.62
CA ARG A 153 -0.19 3.44 -12.45
C ARG A 153 0.07 4.71 -13.27
N SER A 154 -0.60 4.89 -14.40
CA SER A 154 -0.43 6.10 -15.22
C SER A 154 -0.88 7.38 -14.51
N ASP A 155 -1.79 7.26 -13.54
CA ASP A 155 -2.32 8.39 -12.77
C ASP A 155 -1.87 8.36 -11.30
N ALA A 156 -0.94 7.48 -10.96
CA ALA A 156 -0.47 7.32 -9.59
C ALA A 156 0.27 8.56 -9.08
N VAL A 157 0.02 8.91 -7.82
CA VAL A 157 0.81 9.93 -7.12
C VAL A 157 2.03 9.25 -6.50
N LEU A 158 3.21 9.70 -6.91
CA LEU A 158 4.47 9.27 -6.32
C LEU A 158 4.91 10.28 -5.25
N PRO A 159 5.15 9.85 -4.01
CA PRO A 159 5.64 10.76 -2.98
C PRO A 159 7.05 11.25 -3.28
N SER A 160 7.32 12.52 -2.99
CA SER A 160 8.58 13.20 -3.31
C SER A 160 9.73 12.89 -2.35
N ALA A 161 9.43 12.45 -1.13
CA ALA A 161 10.41 12.06 -0.12
C ALA A 161 9.81 10.99 0.77
N MET A 162 10.62 10.01 1.15
CA MET A 162 10.18 8.87 1.96
C MET A 162 10.92 8.87 3.30
N PRO A 163 10.24 8.52 4.44
CA PRO A 163 10.89 8.34 5.73
C PRO A 163 11.65 6.99 5.82
N TRP A 164 12.10 6.48 4.70
CA TRP A 164 12.87 5.24 4.58
C TRP A 164 13.82 5.26 3.39
N LYS A 165 14.78 4.36 3.39
CA LYS A 165 15.74 4.14 2.30
C LYS A 165 15.63 2.69 1.78
N PRO A 166 15.99 2.42 0.53
CA PRO A 166 16.10 1.04 0.03
C PRO A 166 16.99 0.21 0.95
N ALA A 167 16.55 -1.00 1.30
CA ALA A 167 17.33 -1.96 2.06
C ALA A 167 17.93 -3.00 1.13
N VAL A 168 19.11 -3.50 1.49
CA VAL A 168 19.76 -4.59 0.74
C VAL A 168 19.12 -5.90 1.18
N LEU A 169 18.68 -6.69 0.22
CA LEU A 169 18.27 -8.07 0.45
C LEU A 169 19.53 -8.88 0.78
N SER A 170 19.64 -9.33 2.01
CA SER A 170 20.75 -10.17 2.49
C SER A 170 20.42 -11.66 2.38
#